data_9361bd098afc499f167f46c8123391cb
#
_entry.id   9361bd098afc499f167f46c8123391cb
#
_cell.length_a   1.000
_cell.length_b   1.000
_cell.length_c   1.000
_cell.angle_alpha   90.00
_cell.angle_beta   90.00
_cell.angle_gamma   90.00
#
_symmetry.space_group_name_H-M   'P 1'
#
loop_
_entity.id
_entity.type
_entity.pdbx_description
1 polymer ?
#
loop_
_entity_poly.entity_id
_entity_poly.type
_entity_poly.pdbx_seq_one_letter_code
_entity_poly.pdbx_strand_id
1 'polypeptide(L)'
;MILLLATAGACAAGTATTGTFGTGGGGNTANGGGGATSSSQSSTGSDVGGGTFTTSGTGTGGAPPVDFAAYAHTGKALYSIDPMAPSAAPKLIGNFDCIGGTGQDSAMTDLAVNQSGDIWGISDTKIYRLTVEGSVVHCATTITLPNPNAVFYGLTFAPAGILDDSTKEVLVAGNTAGQLWSVDTTNGTLTQHGTFGNVPANDGHGHSYDNKGKAWELSGDIVFLANGGNPVGFAAVRDCPNPPSTSGCNATDTLIAIDMTKLKSVGSQSVTLKVRGQMLKSAGCSGADTAYERMLGIAAWNDKVYGFSHNSAIVEIDNNDGSACLVASTPNVFWNGAGVTTLAPVIKPPE
;
A
#
# COMPACT_ATOMS: atom_id res chain seq x y z
N MET A 1 10.78 41.44 -32.67
CA MET A 1 9.47 41.48 -33.34
C MET A 1 9.17 40.07 -33.77
N ILE A 2 8.53 39.26 -32.88
CA ILE A 2 8.18 37.86 -33.12
C ILE A 2 6.67 37.74 -32.89
N LEU A 3 6.00 37.28 -33.91
CA LEU A 3 4.54 37.19 -34.05
C LEU A 3 4.03 35.93 -33.32
N LEU A 4 3.14 36.10 -32.33
CA LEU A 4 2.40 35.00 -31.72
C LEU A 4 1.16 34.66 -32.58
N LEU A 5 1.06 33.43 -33.06
CA LEU A 5 -0.19 32.87 -33.60
C LEU A 5 -0.89 32.09 -32.47
N ALA A 6 -2.10 32.54 -32.15
CA ALA A 6 -3.02 31.81 -31.30
C ALA A 6 -3.96 30.97 -32.17
N THR A 7 -4.02 29.64 -31.92
CA THR A 7 -5.02 28.78 -32.56
C THR A 7 -6.10 28.44 -31.52
N ALA A 8 -7.32 28.86 -31.83
CA ALA A 8 -8.54 28.49 -31.06
C ALA A 8 -9.03 27.11 -31.49
N GLY A 9 -9.14 26.19 -30.57
CA GLY A 9 -9.75 24.89 -30.76
C GLY A 9 -11.20 24.89 -30.26
N ALA A 10 -12.13 24.53 -31.13
CA ALA A 10 -13.57 24.50 -30.86
C ALA A 10 -13.97 23.22 -30.07
N CYS A 11 -14.74 23.40 -29.01
CA CYS A 11 -15.40 22.33 -28.29
C CYS A 11 -16.62 21.81 -29.08
N ALA A 12 -16.67 20.52 -29.36
CA ALA A 12 -17.88 19.84 -29.85
C ALA A 12 -18.65 19.24 -28.65
N ALA A 13 -19.91 19.65 -28.52
CA ALA A 13 -20.85 19.12 -27.55
C ALA A 13 -21.39 17.77 -28.00
N GLY A 14 -21.20 16.73 -27.22
CA GLY A 14 -21.80 15.42 -27.39
C GLY A 14 -23.11 15.31 -26.64
N THR A 15 -24.15 14.94 -27.35
CA THR A 15 -25.55 14.73 -26.88
C THR A 15 -25.66 13.44 -26.04
N ALA A 16 -26.24 13.54 -24.86
CA ALA A 16 -26.58 12.41 -23.99
C ALA A 16 -27.86 11.72 -24.48
N THR A 17 -27.81 10.43 -24.70
CA THR A 17 -28.98 9.57 -24.93
C THR A 17 -29.44 8.93 -23.61
N THR A 18 -30.65 9.25 -23.20
CA THR A 18 -31.36 8.62 -22.09
C THR A 18 -31.89 7.25 -22.47
N GLY A 19 -31.38 6.19 -21.83
CA GLY A 19 -31.91 4.84 -21.93
C GLY A 19 -32.91 4.55 -20.80
N THR A 20 -34.14 4.26 -21.20
CA THR A 20 -35.27 3.84 -20.33
C THR A 20 -35.12 2.35 -20.00
N PHE A 21 -35.10 1.99 -18.70
CA PHE A 21 -35.16 0.58 -18.30
C PHE A 21 -36.60 0.19 -17.96
N GLY A 22 -37.07 -0.85 -18.65
CA GLY A 22 -38.37 -1.48 -18.46
C GLY A 22 -38.39 -2.39 -17.23
N THR A 23 -39.48 -2.27 -16.49
CA THR A 23 -39.90 -3.16 -15.41
C THR A 23 -40.42 -4.49 -15.98
N GLY A 24 -39.85 -5.63 -15.52
CA GLY A 24 -40.41 -6.97 -15.76
C GLY A 24 -40.57 -7.70 -14.44
N GLY A 25 -41.82 -7.87 -14.03
CA GLY A 25 -42.19 -8.68 -12.87
C GLY A 25 -42.30 -10.17 -13.26
N GLY A 26 -42.07 -11.07 -12.30
CA GLY A 26 -42.31 -12.50 -12.45
C GLY A 26 -42.13 -13.20 -11.11
N GLY A 27 -43.21 -13.46 -10.41
CA GLY A 27 -43.25 -14.25 -9.20
C GLY A 27 -43.14 -15.74 -9.50
N ASN A 28 -42.64 -16.52 -8.52
CA ASN A 28 -43.09 -17.89 -8.30
C ASN A 28 -42.84 -18.34 -6.86
N THR A 29 -43.90 -18.81 -6.30
CA THR A 29 -44.03 -19.51 -5.02
C THR A 29 -43.59 -20.96 -5.12
N ALA A 30 -42.93 -21.51 -4.09
CA ALA A 30 -43.16 -22.89 -3.63
C ALA A 30 -42.53 -23.21 -2.27
N ASN A 31 -43.33 -23.74 -1.46
CA ASN A 31 -43.34 -24.43 -0.18
C ASN A 31 -42.19 -25.42 0.14
N GLY A 32 -41.98 -25.58 1.47
CA GLY A 32 -41.47 -26.82 2.11
C GLY A 32 -40.53 -26.50 3.29
N GLY A 33 -40.87 -26.53 4.39
CA GLY A 33 -41.18 -27.22 5.61
C GLY A 33 -39.92 -27.81 6.27
N GLY A 34 -39.66 -27.46 7.57
CA GLY A 34 -38.70 -28.19 8.40
C GLY A 34 -38.15 -27.31 9.54
N GLY A 35 -38.77 -27.38 10.71
CA GLY A 35 -38.38 -26.59 11.88
C GLY A 35 -37.15 -27.12 12.60
N ALA A 36 -36.40 -26.18 13.17
CA ALA A 36 -35.57 -26.38 14.33
C ALA A 36 -35.50 -25.06 15.10
N THR A 37 -36.04 -25.06 16.27
CA THR A 37 -36.03 -23.98 17.24
C THR A 37 -34.63 -23.77 17.82
N SER A 38 -34.05 -22.60 17.66
CA SER A 38 -32.97 -22.13 18.52
C SER A 38 -33.25 -20.69 18.93
N SER A 39 -33.29 -20.51 20.22
CA SER A 39 -33.56 -19.30 20.97
C SER A 39 -32.60 -18.16 20.63
N SER A 40 -33.18 -17.07 20.11
CA SER A 40 -32.49 -15.78 19.93
C SER A 40 -32.43 -15.06 21.29
N GLN A 41 -31.21 -14.85 21.79
CA GLN A 41 -30.97 -13.77 22.74
C GLN A 41 -30.51 -12.55 21.95
N SER A 42 -31.34 -11.55 21.91
CA SER A 42 -31.01 -10.22 21.41
C SER A 42 -30.22 -9.49 22.50
N SER A 43 -28.94 -9.23 22.26
CA SER A 43 -28.19 -8.20 22.97
C SER A 43 -27.96 -7.02 22.04
N THR A 44 -28.72 -5.96 22.31
CA THR A 44 -28.42 -4.62 21.78
C THR A 44 -27.21 -4.08 22.51
N GLY A 45 -26.06 -4.08 21.85
CA GLY A 45 -24.83 -3.43 22.29
C GLY A 45 -24.25 -2.72 21.11
N SER A 46 -24.41 -1.39 21.07
CA SER A 46 -23.69 -0.52 20.15
C SER A 46 -22.27 -0.34 20.69
N ASP A 47 -21.33 -1.15 20.23
CA ASP A 47 -19.91 -0.90 20.46
C ASP A 47 -19.25 -0.63 19.12
N VAL A 48 -18.82 0.62 18.97
CA VAL A 48 -17.92 1.06 17.91
C VAL A 48 -16.54 0.47 18.25
N GLY A 49 -16.26 -0.69 17.62
CA GLY A 49 -15.16 -1.55 18.01
C GLY A 49 -13.82 -1.11 17.49
N GLY A 50 -12.92 -0.83 18.39
CA GLY A 50 -11.53 -1.16 18.20
C GLY A 50 -11.42 -2.70 18.21
N GLY A 51 -11.07 -3.30 17.06
CA GLY A 51 -10.98 -4.74 16.93
C GLY A 51 -9.90 -5.33 17.85
N THR A 52 -10.32 -5.94 18.93
CA THR A 52 -9.49 -6.79 19.76
C THR A 52 -9.32 -8.14 19.06
N PHE A 53 -8.12 -8.42 18.57
CA PHE A 53 -7.78 -9.75 18.04
C PHE A 53 -7.64 -10.74 19.18
N THR A 54 -8.62 -11.60 19.36
CA THR A 54 -8.51 -12.73 20.29
C THR A 54 -7.93 -13.94 19.55
N THR A 55 -6.65 -14.21 19.77
CA THR A 55 -6.06 -15.50 19.40
C THR A 55 -6.47 -16.57 20.42
N SER A 56 -7.47 -17.35 20.12
CA SER A 56 -7.75 -18.59 20.86
C SER A 56 -8.20 -19.67 19.90
N GLY A 57 -7.34 -20.68 19.72
CA GLY A 57 -7.75 -21.87 19.00
C GLY A 57 -6.60 -22.81 18.68
N THR A 58 -6.30 -23.74 19.59
CA THR A 58 -5.67 -25.02 19.24
C THR A 58 -6.69 -25.88 18.50
N GLY A 59 -6.60 -25.93 17.18
CA GLY A 59 -7.47 -26.74 16.33
C GLY A 59 -6.72 -27.22 15.09
N THR A 60 -6.69 -28.53 14.92
CA THR A 60 -6.10 -29.25 13.81
C THR A 60 -6.69 -28.86 12.46
N GLY A 61 -5.86 -28.37 11.54
CA GLY A 61 -5.99 -28.64 10.10
C GLY A 61 -6.90 -27.76 9.25
N GLY A 62 -7.23 -26.51 9.65
CA GLY A 62 -7.81 -25.51 8.75
C GLY A 62 -7.04 -24.21 8.94
N ALA A 63 -6.70 -23.50 7.88
CA ALA A 63 -6.18 -22.15 8.03
C ALA A 63 -7.18 -21.34 8.89
N PRO A 64 -6.74 -20.65 9.95
CA PRO A 64 -7.64 -19.82 10.74
C PRO A 64 -8.29 -18.78 9.83
N PRO A 65 -9.55 -18.41 10.07
CA PRO A 65 -10.14 -17.30 9.33
C PRO A 65 -9.24 -16.08 9.52
N VAL A 66 -8.83 -15.51 8.40
CA VAL A 66 -7.93 -14.36 8.39
C VAL A 66 -8.76 -13.14 8.76
N ASP A 67 -8.76 -12.81 10.04
CA ASP A 67 -9.41 -11.61 10.55
C ASP A 67 -8.37 -10.50 10.70
N PHE A 68 -7.85 -10.04 9.57
CA PHE A 68 -6.97 -8.88 9.53
C PHE A 68 -7.51 -7.85 8.55
N ALA A 69 -7.25 -6.58 8.81
CA ALA A 69 -7.62 -5.48 7.94
C ALA A 69 -6.44 -5.09 7.04
N ALA A 70 -6.72 -4.95 5.74
CA ALA A 70 -5.86 -4.28 4.79
C ALA A 70 -6.47 -2.90 4.48
N TYR A 71 -5.61 -1.91 4.37
CA TYR A 71 -5.99 -0.53 4.12
C TYR A 71 -5.30 -0.01 2.88
N ALA A 72 -5.96 0.92 2.18
CA ALA A 72 -5.34 1.77 1.17
C ALA A 72 -5.85 3.20 1.33
N HIS A 73 -5.14 4.18 0.81
CA HIS A 73 -5.55 5.55 0.95
C HIS A 73 -5.25 6.38 -0.30
N THR A 74 -6.06 7.41 -0.49
CA THR A 74 -5.71 8.55 -1.35
C THR A 74 -4.97 9.59 -0.52
N GLY A 75 -4.49 10.66 -1.12
CA GLY A 75 -3.89 11.74 -0.34
C GLY A 75 -4.79 12.34 0.74
N LYS A 76 -6.11 12.06 0.76
CA LYS A 76 -7.09 12.69 1.66
C LYS A 76 -8.02 11.72 2.39
N ALA A 77 -8.11 10.46 1.99
CA ALA A 77 -9.11 9.54 2.50
C ALA A 77 -8.56 8.13 2.69
N LEU A 78 -9.01 7.47 3.75
CA LEU A 78 -8.70 6.09 4.11
C LEU A 78 -9.80 5.15 3.64
N TYR A 79 -9.40 3.99 3.12
CA TYR A 79 -10.29 2.90 2.67
C TYR A 79 -9.88 1.59 3.32
N SER A 80 -10.86 0.72 3.56
CA SER A 80 -10.60 -0.70 3.84
C SER A 80 -10.68 -1.52 2.56
N ILE A 81 -9.80 -2.50 2.47
CA ILE A 81 -9.76 -3.51 1.42
C ILE A 81 -10.15 -4.84 2.04
N ASP A 82 -11.03 -5.59 1.41
CA ASP A 82 -11.35 -6.94 1.84
C ASP A 82 -10.22 -7.89 1.36
N PRO A 83 -9.40 -8.43 2.28
CA PRO A 83 -8.29 -9.31 1.87
C PRO A 83 -8.74 -10.64 1.28
N MET A 84 -9.98 -11.05 1.51
CA MET A 84 -10.55 -12.28 0.94
C MET A 84 -11.20 -12.02 -0.43
N ALA A 85 -11.49 -10.76 -0.76
CA ALA A 85 -12.09 -10.34 -2.02
C ALA A 85 -11.44 -9.03 -2.53
N PRO A 86 -10.12 -9.04 -2.86
CA PRO A 86 -9.37 -7.83 -3.24
C PRO A 86 -9.88 -7.16 -4.52
N SER A 87 -10.68 -7.87 -5.31
CA SER A 87 -11.41 -7.34 -6.48
C SER A 87 -12.72 -6.62 -6.12
N ALA A 88 -13.19 -6.73 -4.88
CA ALA A 88 -14.36 -5.98 -4.42
C ALA A 88 -14.03 -4.48 -4.33
N ALA A 89 -15.07 -3.66 -4.46
CA ALA A 89 -14.89 -2.21 -4.36
C ALA A 89 -14.35 -1.82 -2.97
N PRO A 90 -13.27 -1.05 -2.89
CA PRO A 90 -12.74 -0.52 -1.64
C PRO A 90 -13.80 0.28 -0.89
N LYS A 91 -13.88 0.08 0.43
CA LYS A 91 -14.88 0.75 1.28
C LYS A 91 -14.27 1.99 1.91
N LEU A 92 -14.83 3.16 1.62
CA LEU A 92 -14.42 4.40 2.27
C LEU A 92 -14.66 4.32 3.79
N ILE A 93 -13.63 4.59 4.58
CA ILE A 93 -13.67 4.72 6.03
C ILE A 93 -13.93 6.18 6.42
N GLY A 94 -13.11 7.11 5.91
CA GLY A 94 -13.25 8.53 6.22
C GLY A 94 -12.13 9.38 5.63
N ASN A 95 -12.26 10.69 5.79
CA ASN A 95 -11.25 11.66 5.38
C ASN A 95 -10.31 11.99 6.55
N PHE A 96 -9.03 12.22 6.23
CA PHE A 96 -8.04 12.69 7.21
C PHE A 96 -8.33 14.14 7.59
N ASP A 97 -8.41 14.44 8.88
CA ASP A 97 -8.66 15.80 9.40
C ASP A 97 -7.41 16.67 9.51
N CYS A 98 -6.23 16.07 9.35
CA CYS A 98 -4.93 16.73 9.46
C CYS A 98 -4.27 17.08 8.12
N ILE A 99 -4.95 16.87 7.00
CA ILE A 99 -4.41 17.04 5.65
C ILE A 99 -5.19 18.09 4.87
N GLY A 100 -4.45 18.98 4.20
CA GLY A 100 -5.01 19.96 3.24
C GLY A 100 -5.57 21.24 3.88
N GLY A 101 -5.45 21.41 5.19
CA GLY A 101 -5.79 22.66 5.90
C GLY A 101 -4.62 23.64 5.93
N THR A 102 -4.87 24.86 6.46
CA THR A 102 -3.83 25.87 6.65
C THR A 102 -2.74 25.37 7.61
N GLY A 103 -1.49 25.34 7.15
CA GLY A 103 -0.34 24.86 7.93
C GLY A 103 -0.24 23.34 8.06
N GLN A 104 -1.08 22.61 7.31
CA GLN A 104 -1.01 21.16 7.17
C GLN A 104 -0.31 20.79 5.86
N ASP A 105 0.20 19.54 5.79
CA ASP A 105 0.70 18.98 4.54
C ASP A 105 -0.45 18.73 3.57
N SER A 106 -0.15 18.70 2.27
CA SER A 106 -1.17 18.66 1.21
C SER A 106 -1.81 17.29 1.05
N ALA A 107 -1.08 16.23 1.37
CA ALA A 107 -1.49 14.84 1.22
C ALA A 107 -0.84 13.93 2.26
N MET A 108 -1.56 12.87 2.63
CA MET A 108 -0.97 11.67 3.20
C MET A 108 -0.20 10.95 2.10
N THR A 109 1.05 10.60 2.36
CA THR A 109 1.90 9.92 1.38
C THR A 109 1.91 8.42 1.57
N ASP A 110 1.79 7.94 2.83
CA ASP A 110 1.67 6.51 3.09
C ASP A 110 1.10 6.20 4.48
N LEU A 111 0.84 4.91 4.75
CA LEU A 111 0.38 4.41 6.05
C LEU A 111 1.00 3.06 6.41
N ALA A 112 1.11 2.80 7.71
CA ALA A 112 1.55 1.53 8.27
C ALA A 112 0.55 1.02 9.32
N VAL A 113 0.48 -0.31 9.47
CA VAL A 113 -0.35 -0.97 10.48
C VAL A 113 0.52 -1.89 11.31
N ASN A 114 0.54 -1.71 12.63
CA ASN A 114 1.30 -2.58 13.51
C ASN A 114 0.55 -3.90 13.81
N GLN A 115 1.20 -4.81 14.54
CA GLN A 115 0.62 -6.09 14.95
C GLN A 115 -0.64 -5.96 15.82
N SER A 116 -0.83 -4.82 16.49
CA SER A 116 -1.99 -4.54 17.33
C SER A 116 -3.14 -3.89 16.56
N GLY A 117 -2.96 -3.61 15.27
CA GLY A 117 -3.95 -2.92 14.42
C GLY A 117 -3.92 -1.39 14.54
N ASP A 118 -2.95 -0.79 15.26
CA ASP A 118 -2.78 0.66 15.26
C ASP A 118 -2.30 1.14 13.89
N ILE A 119 -2.97 2.17 13.38
CA ILE A 119 -2.64 2.76 12.07
C ILE A 119 -1.80 4.01 12.29
N TRP A 120 -0.72 4.11 11.54
CA TRP A 120 0.13 5.28 11.43
C TRP A 120 0.17 5.79 10.01
N GLY A 121 0.17 7.11 9.84
CA GLY A 121 0.32 7.75 8.54
C GLY A 121 1.55 8.62 8.48
N ILE A 122 2.06 8.86 7.28
CA ILE A 122 3.15 9.80 7.00
C ILE A 122 2.73 10.77 5.90
N SER A 123 3.17 11.99 6.01
CA SER A 123 3.11 13.02 4.98
C SER A 123 4.51 13.53 4.66
N ASP A 124 4.64 14.56 3.85
CA ASP A 124 5.95 15.11 3.46
C ASP A 124 6.85 15.45 4.65
N THR A 125 6.26 15.92 5.77
CA THR A 125 7.02 16.47 6.91
C THR A 125 6.63 15.89 8.28
N LYS A 126 5.60 15.05 8.35
CA LYS A 126 5.02 14.61 9.64
C LYS A 126 4.62 13.14 9.61
N ILE A 127 4.62 12.52 10.79
CA ILE A 127 3.94 11.26 11.05
C ILE A 127 2.77 11.48 12.00
N TYR A 128 1.77 10.61 11.89
CA TYR A 128 0.52 10.69 12.63
C TYR A 128 0.13 9.32 13.16
N ARG A 129 -0.35 9.26 14.41
CA ARG A 129 -1.14 8.13 14.86
C ARG A 129 -2.60 8.40 14.48
N LEU A 130 -3.21 7.45 13.77
CA LEU A 130 -4.56 7.62 13.22
C LEU A 130 -5.58 6.88 14.08
N THR A 131 -6.73 7.51 14.30
CA THR A 131 -7.92 6.89 14.92
C THR A 131 -9.15 7.16 14.06
N VAL A 132 -10.11 6.25 14.07
CA VAL A 132 -11.34 6.38 13.26
C VAL A 132 -12.51 6.66 14.17
N GLU A 133 -13.22 7.76 13.92
CA GLU A 133 -14.45 8.14 14.64
C GLU A 133 -15.55 8.47 13.63
N GLY A 134 -16.53 7.60 13.50
CA GLY A 134 -17.58 7.74 12.48
C GLY A 134 -17.01 7.68 11.06
N SER A 135 -17.11 8.78 10.32
CA SER A 135 -16.57 8.93 8.95
C SER A 135 -15.35 9.86 8.88
N VAL A 136 -14.69 10.10 10.00
CA VAL A 136 -13.49 10.95 10.09
C VAL A 136 -12.33 10.10 10.57
N VAL A 137 -11.17 10.30 9.94
CA VAL A 137 -9.88 9.74 10.37
C VAL A 137 -9.11 10.85 11.07
N HIS A 138 -9.05 10.76 12.40
CA HIS A 138 -8.37 11.73 13.25
C HIS A 138 -6.89 11.47 13.36
N CYS A 139 -6.08 12.51 13.25
CA CYS A 139 -4.66 12.49 13.52
C CYS A 139 -4.42 12.76 15.02
N ALA A 140 -4.56 11.73 15.84
CA ALA A 140 -4.52 11.81 17.30
C ALA A 140 -3.17 12.28 17.85
N THR A 141 -2.07 11.95 17.16
CA THR A 141 -0.71 12.41 17.48
C THR A 141 -0.05 12.88 16.22
N THR A 142 0.64 14.02 16.28
CA THR A 142 1.39 14.58 15.15
C THR A 142 2.83 14.82 15.59
N ILE A 143 3.79 14.25 14.86
CA ILE A 143 5.22 14.39 15.11
C ILE A 143 5.87 14.93 13.84
N THR A 144 6.56 16.06 13.96
CA THR A 144 7.32 16.65 12.84
C THR A 144 8.62 15.88 12.64
N LEU A 145 8.89 15.51 11.41
CA LEU A 145 10.12 14.83 11.02
C LEU A 145 11.21 15.86 10.65
N PRO A 146 12.47 15.61 10.97
CA PRO A 146 13.57 16.38 10.40
C PRO A 146 13.57 16.16 8.88
N ASN A 147 13.85 17.23 8.12
CA ASN A 147 13.88 17.15 6.66
C ASN A 147 15.20 16.54 6.16
N PRO A 148 15.20 15.31 5.62
CA PRO A 148 16.40 14.66 5.10
C PRO A 148 16.74 15.05 3.64
N ASN A 149 16.23 16.18 3.15
CA ASN A 149 16.31 16.62 1.73
C ASN A 149 15.64 15.68 0.71
N ALA A 150 14.70 14.85 1.16
CA ALA A 150 13.91 13.97 0.31
C ALA A 150 12.52 13.77 0.94
N VAL A 151 11.52 13.51 0.12
CA VAL A 151 10.14 13.31 0.57
C VAL A 151 9.97 11.86 1.01
N PHE A 152 9.29 11.64 2.14
CA PHE A 152 8.89 10.30 2.57
C PHE A 152 7.68 9.83 1.77
N TYR A 153 7.80 8.63 1.19
CA TYR A 153 6.75 8.01 0.39
C TYR A 153 6.35 6.62 0.89
N GLY A 154 7.19 5.94 1.67
CA GLY A 154 6.91 4.61 2.18
C GLY A 154 6.87 4.59 3.69
N LEU A 155 5.92 3.85 4.27
CA LEU A 155 5.80 3.65 5.72
C LEU A 155 5.40 2.20 6.01
N THR A 156 6.10 1.56 6.93
CA THR A 156 5.79 0.20 7.38
C THR A 156 6.24 -0.01 8.82
N PHE A 157 5.80 -1.10 9.45
CA PHE A 157 6.43 -1.55 10.68
C PHE A 157 7.42 -2.68 10.41
N ALA A 158 8.62 -2.57 10.96
CA ALA A 158 9.53 -3.70 11.03
C ALA A 158 9.11 -4.63 12.17
N PRO A 159 8.98 -5.94 11.93
CA PRO A 159 8.72 -6.90 13.00
C PRO A 159 9.75 -6.81 14.12
N ALA A 160 9.35 -7.18 15.33
CA ALA A 160 10.23 -7.19 16.50
C ALA A 160 11.53 -7.95 16.26
N GLY A 161 12.67 -7.40 16.71
CA GLY A 161 13.99 -8.01 16.57
C GLY A 161 14.70 -7.81 15.23
N ILE A 162 14.05 -7.12 14.27
CA ILE A 162 14.63 -6.89 12.93
C ILE A 162 15.62 -5.72 12.90
N LEU A 163 15.25 -4.57 13.46
CA LEU A 163 16.11 -3.39 13.46
C LEU A 163 17.03 -3.34 14.68
N ASP A 164 16.54 -3.84 15.79
CA ASP A 164 17.24 -3.91 17.07
C ASP A 164 16.85 -5.20 17.82
N ASP A 165 17.35 -5.38 19.03
CA ASP A 165 17.02 -6.52 19.89
C ASP A 165 15.70 -6.33 20.68
N SER A 166 14.90 -5.31 20.32
CA SER A 166 13.63 -5.04 21.00
C SER A 166 12.59 -6.12 20.72
N THR A 167 11.67 -6.30 21.66
CA THR A 167 10.49 -7.16 21.53
C THR A 167 9.31 -6.40 20.88
N LYS A 168 9.53 -5.17 20.43
CA LYS A 168 8.52 -4.30 19.84
C LYS A 168 8.81 -4.07 18.37
N GLU A 169 7.76 -3.84 17.61
CA GLU A 169 7.86 -3.37 16.24
C GLU A 169 8.40 -1.95 16.20
N VAL A 170 9.14 -1.63 15.15
CA VAL A 170 9.72 -0.30 14.93
C VAL A 170 9.15 0.28 13.65
N LEU A 171 8.68 1.53 13.70
CA LEU A 171 8.20 2.25 12.52
C LEU A 171 9.37 2.56 11.59
N VAL A 172 9.22 2.23 10.31
CA VAL A 172 10.22 2.44 9.26
C VAL A 172 9.62 3.29 8.16
N ALA A 173 10.32 4.32 7.76
CA ALA A 173 9.96 5.19 6.65
C ALA A 173 10.97 5.09 5.51
N GLY A 174 10.49 5.11 4.28
CA GLY A 174 11.29 5.20 3.06
C GLY A 174 11.12 6.54 2.38
N ASN A 175 12.19 7.06 1.79
CA ASN A 175 12.13 8.33 1.07
C ASN A 175 12.47 8.20 -0.42
N THR A 176 12.18 9.24 -1.19
CA THR A 176 12.44 9.28 -2.64
C THR A 176 13.92 9.16 -3.03
N ALA A 177 14.85 9.41 -2.11
CA ALA A 177 16.27 9.12 -2.33
C ALA A 177 16.63 7.64 -2.19
N GLY A 178 15.64 6.75 -2.01
CA GLY A 178 15.84 5.30 -1.86
C GLY A 178 16.47 4.91 -0.54
N GLN A 179 16.26 5.68 0.52
CA GLN A 179 16.80 5.45 1.85
C GLN A 179 15.72 4.93 2.80
N LEU A 180 16.13 4.07 3.73
CA LEU A 180 15.29 3.50 4.80
C LEU A 180 15.71 4.06 6.15
N TRP A 181 14.73 4.50 6.94
CA TRP A 181 14.92 5.14 8.23
C TRP A 181 13.98 4.55 9.28
N SER A 182 14.47 4.17 10.45
CA SER A 182 13.58 4.00 11.60
C SER A 182 13.17 5.36 12.14
N VAL A 183 11.93 5.41 12.65
CA VAL A 183 11.33 6.64 13.20
C VAL A 183 10.97 6.40 14.65
N ASP A 184 11.54 7.21 15.55
CA ASP A 184 11.12 7.25 16.95
C ASP A 184 9.74 7.92 17.02
N THR A 185 8.72 7.15 17.37
CA THR A 185 7.32 7.62 17.45
C THR A 185 7.04 8.53 18.66
N THR A 186 8.05 8.84 19.48
CA THR A 186 7.90 9.78 20.60
C THR A 186 8.39 11.19 20.27
N ASN A 187 9.40 11.31 19.39
CA ASN A 187 10.06 12.59 19.12
C ASN A 187 10.44 12.84 17.65
N GLY A 188 10.21 11.85 16.74
CA GLY A 188 10.52 11.97 15.32
C GLY A 188 12.00 11.79 14.95
N THR A 189 12.85 11.33 15.89
CA THR A 189 14.26 11.06 15.56
C THR A 189 14.36 9.98 14.50
N LEU A 190 15.21 10.23 13.50
CA LEU A 190 15.45 9.34 12.37
C LEU A 190 16.80 8.65 12.51
N THR A 191 16.84 7.33 12.27
CA THR A 191 18.09 6.55 12.18
C THR A 191 18.09 5.79 10.84
N GLN A 192 19.13 6.00 10.01
CA GLN A 192 19.23 5.34 8.71
C GLN A 192 19.66 3.88 8.86
N HIS A 193 18.92 2.96 8.21
CA HIS A 193 19.18 1.51 8.22
C HIS A 193 19.57 0.95 6.85
N GLY A 194 19.66 1.78 5.83
CA GLY A 194 20.12 1.36 4.52
C GLY A 194 19.59 2.19 3.37
N THR A 195 19.88 1.70 2.16
CA THR A 195 19.36 2.21 0.89
C THR A 195 18.90 1.02 0.03
N PHE A 196 18.06 1.27 -0.96
CA PHE A 196 17.72 0.23 -1.94
C PHE A 196 18.87 -0.08 -2.91
N GLY A 197 20.04 0.59 -2.78
CA GLY A 197 21.19 0.40 -3.65
C GLY A 197 21.01 0.99 -5.04
N ASN A 198 21.71 0.40 -6.02
CA ASN A 198 21.74 0.94 -7.36
C ASN A 198 20.98 0.07 -8.36
N VAL A 199 20.41 0.73 -9.37
CA VAL A 199 19.75 0.12 -10.53
C VAL A 199 20.75 -0.82 -11.25
N PRO A 200 20.40 -2.10 -11.44
CA PRO A 200 21.24 -3.04 -12.21
C PRO A 200 21.13 -2.80 -13.71
N ALA A 201 21.80 -3.59 -14.52
CA ALA A 201 21.69 -3.51 -15.98
C ALA A 201 20.35 -4.03 -16.52
N ASN A 202 19.78 -5.03 -15.85
CA ASN A 202 18.51 -5.67 -16.19
C ASN A 202 17.88 -6.28 -14.94
N ASP A 203 16.62 -6.70 -15.06
CA ASP A 203 15.84 -7.30 -13.98
C ASP A 203 16.06 -8.81 -13.79
N GLY A 204 16.88 -9.43 -14.64
CA GLY A 204 17.06 -10.89 -14.65
C GLY A 204 16.01 -11.66 -15.45
N HIS A 205 14.98 -10.99 -15.98
CA HIS A 205 13.89 -11.57 -16.76
C HIS A 205 13.87 -11.09 -18.22
N GLY A 206 14.91 -10.35 -18.62
CA GLY A 206 15.10 -9.90 -20.00
C GLY A 206 14.78 -8.44 -20.27
N HIS A 207 14.39 -7.69 -19.24
CA HIS A 207 14.08 -6.26 -19.35
C HIS A 207 15.26 -5.45 -18.82
N SER A 208 15.71 -4.45 -19.60
CA SER A 208 16.82 -3.57 -19.25
C SER A 208 16.32 -2.33 -18.49
N TYR A 209 17.22 -1.72 -17.74
CA TYR A 209 17.03 -0.42 -17.09
C TYR A 209 17.87 0.65 -17.76
N ASP A 210 17.31 1.84 -17.88
CA ASP A 210 17.96 2.97 -18.59
C ASP A 210 19.04 3.66 -17.74
N ASN A 211 18.85 3.70 -16.41
CA ASN A 211 19.70 4.45 -15.49
C ASN A 211 20.59 3.54 -14.62
N LYS A 212 21.13 2.50 -15.21
CA LYS A 212 22.08 1.57 -14.58
C LYS A 212 23.15 2.31 -13.77
N GLY A 213 23.34 1.88 -12.53
CA GLY A 213 24.35 2.42 -11.61
C GLY A 213 23.90 3.67 -10.85
N LYS A 214 22.73 4.25 -11.16
CA LYS A 214 22.09 5.29 -10.34
C LYS A 214 21.42 4.65 -9.14
N ALA A 215 21.17 5.41 -8.08
CA ALA A 215 20.39 4.93 -6.96
C ALA A 215 18.95 4.61 -7.41
N TRP A 216 18.34 3.58 -6.81
CA TRP A 216 16.90 3.40 -6.91
C TRP A 216 16.17 4.57 -6.29
N GLU A 217 15.11 5.03 -6.91
CA GLU A 217 14.13 5.92 -6.29
C GLU A 217 12.98 5.07 -5.71
N LEU A 218 12.55 5.36 -4.49
CA LEU A 218 11.32 4.75 -3.97
C LEU A 218 10.13 5.30 -4.76
N SER A 219 9.37 4.42 -5.40
CA SER A 219 8.17 4.81 -6.15
C SER A 219 7.02 5.14 -5.23
N GLY A 220 6.87 4.34 -4.19
CA GLY A 220 5.79 4.51 -3.24
C GLY A 220 6.11 3.82 -1.91
N ASP A 221 5.82 2.55 -1.80
CA ASP A 221 5.61 1.91 -0.52
C ASP A 221 6.60 0.77 -0.24
N ILE A 222 6.60 0.37 1.03
CA ILE A 222 7.40 -0.71 1.60
C ILE A 222 6.47 -1.58 2.43
N VAL A 223 6.60 -2.88 2.33
CA VAL A 223 5.87 -3.80 3.21
C VAL A 223 6.82 -4.79 3.87
N PHE A 224 6.70 -4.93 5.20
CA PHE A 224 7.40 -5.94 5.99
C PHE A 224 6.39 -6.84 6.68
N LEU A 225 6.65 -8.15 6.65
CA LEU A 225 5.85 -9.16 7.33
C LEU A 225 6.71 -10.01 8.25
N ALA A 226 6.17 -10.38 9.40
CA ALA A 226 6.83 -11.29 10.36
C ALA A 226 6.92 -12.72 9.85
N ASN A 227 5.98 -13.15 9.00
CA ASN A 227 5.98 -14.40 8.23
C ASN A 227 6.35 -15.63 9.08
N GLY A 228 5.70 -15.79 10.24
CA GLY A 228 5.92 -16.95 11.11
C GLY A 228 7.36 -17.09 11.64
N GLY A 229 8.10 -15.99 11.77
CA GLY A 229 9.49 -15.98 12.24
C GLY A 229 10.55 -15.99 11.11
N ASN A 230 10.11 -15.99 9.85
CA ASN A 230 10.97 -15.81 8.68
C ASN A 230 10.59 -14.50 7.99
N PRO A 231 11.00 -13.34 8.52
CA PRO A 231 10.52 -12.05 8.07
C PRO A 231 10.88 -11.79 6.61
N VAL A 232 9.93 -11.23 5.87
CA VAL A 232 10.10 -10.84 4.47
C VAL A 232 9.79 -9.37 4.29
N GLY A 233 10.43 -8.75 3.29
CA GLY A 233 10.21 -7.36 2.95
C GLY A 233 10.26 -7.12 1.46
N PHE A 234 9.39 -6.22 0.99
CA PHE A 234 9.33 -5.77 -0.40
C PHE A 234 9.26 -4.26 -0.46
N ALA A 235 9.70 -3.69 -1.58
CA ALA A 235 9.51 -2.28 -1.90
C ALA A 235 9.20 -2.11 -3.39
N ALA A 236 8.40 -1.10 -3.71
CA ALA A 236 8.17 -0.62 -5.06
C ALA A 236 9.17 0.50 -5.37
N VAL A 237 10.09 0.26 -6.28
CA VAL A 237 11.13 1.21 -6.68
C VAL A 237 11.05 1.51 -8.17
N ARG A 238 11.69 2.59 -8.61
CA ARG A 238 11.71 2.98 -10.02
C ARG A 238 13.09 3.44 -10.48
N ASP A 239 13.33 3.24 -11.76
CA ASP A 239 14.55 3.61 -12.46
C ASP A 239 14.45 5.06 -12.97
N CYS A 240 14.89 6.03 -12.16
CA CYS A 240 14.83 7.44 -12.49
C CYS A 240 16.22 8.02 -12.76
N PRO A 241 16.36 8.98 -13.72
CA PRO A 241 17.67 9.49 -14.14
C PRO A 241 18.41 10.26 -13.06
N ASN A 242 17.71 10.96 -12.18
CA ASN A 242 18.28 11.81 -11.13
C ASN A 242 17.45 11.70 -9.84
N PRO A 243 17.55 10.58 -9.10
CA PRO A 243 16.84 10.45 -7.85
C PRO A 243 17.46 11.31 -6.73
N PRO A 244 16.68 11.92 -5.83
CA PRO A 244 15.23 12.01 -5.92
C PRO A 244 14.79 12.95 -7.03
N SER A 245 13.88 12.48 -7.88
CA SER A 245 13.38 13.32 -8.98
C SER A 245 12.38 14.36 -8.44
N THR A 246 12.57 15.62 -8.77
CA THR A 246 11.68 16.72 -8.34
C THR A 246 10.37 16.79 -9.12
N SER A 247 10.33 16.17 -10.29
CA SER A 247 9.16 16.15 -11.19
C SER A 247 8.51 14.77 -11.31
N GLY A 248 9.02 13.79 -10.57
CA GLY A 248 8.69 12.38 -10.80
C GLY A 248 9.28 11.85 -12.11
N CYS A 249 9.35 10.57 -12.28
CA CYS A 249 9.59 9.94 -13.57
C CYS A 249 8.48 8.93 -13.85
N ASN A 250 8.18 8.70 -15.14
CA ASN A 250 7.16 7.75 -15.58
C ASN A 250 7.81 6.40 -15.95
N ALA A 251 8.78 5.96 -15.16
CA ALA A 251 9.36 4.64 -15.34
C ALA A 251 8.39 3.57 -14.82
N THR A 252 8.40 2.41 -15.46
CA THR A 252 7.72 1.21 -14.93
C THR A 252 8.27 0.89 -13.56
N ASP A 253 7.40 0.65 -12.60
CA ASP A 253 7.81 0.29 -11.26
C ASP A 253 8.42 -1.12 -11.22
N THR A 254 9.30 -1.33 -10.28
CA THR A 254 10.03 -2.58 -10.08
C THR A 254 9.78 -3.08 -8.65
N LEU A 255 9.48 -4.35 -8.49
CA LEU A 255 9.46 -5.00 -7.19
C LEU A 255 10.87 -5.42 -6.80
N ILE A 256 11.28 -5.07 -5.60
CA ILE A 256 12.51 -5.59 -4.98
C ILE A 256 12.18 -6.32 -3.69
N ALA A 257 12.95 -7.38 -3.40
CA ALA A 257 12.96 -8.01 -2.09
C ALA A 257 14.05 -7.39 -1.22
N ILE A 258 13.74 -7.22 0.06
CA ILE A 258 14.62 -6.59 1.05
C ILE A 258 15.31 -7.66 1.90
N ASP A 259 16.62 -7.52 2.09
CA ASP A 259 17.40 -8.32 3.02
C ASP A 259 17.17 -7.83 4.45
N MET A 260 16.20 -8.47 5.12
CA MET A 260 15.79 -8.11 6.48
C MET A 260 16.95 -8.22 7.48
N THR A 261 17.96 -9.04 7.21
CA THR A 261 19.12 -9.22 8.12
C THR A 261 20.04 -8.00 8.12
N LYS A 262 20.10 -7.26 7.01
CA LYS A 262 20.92 -6.05 6.88
C LYS A 262 20.31 -4.83 7.55
N LEU A 263 19.00 -4.84 7.80
CA LEU A 263 18.30 -3.71 8.43
C LEU A 263 18.74 -3.44 9.87
N LYS A 264 19.34 -4.42 10.54
CA LYS A 264 19.89 -4.26 11.90
C LYS A 264 21.08 -3.30 11.94
N SER A 265 21.80 -3.15 10.82
CA SER A 265 22.95 -2.26 10.73
C SER A 265 22.52 -0.82 10.45
N VAL A 266 23.07 0.13 11.21
CA VAL A 266 22.89 1.57 10.96
C VAL A 266 23.86 1.99 9.85
N GLY A 267 23.37 2.80 8.90
CA GLY A 267 24.18 3.34 7.81
C GLY A 267 23.51 3.27 6.45
N SER A 268 24.29 3.41 5.39
CA SER A 268 23.83 3.52 3.99
C SER A 268 24.10 2.28 3.13
N GLN A 269 24.30 1.10 3.74
CA GLN A 269 24.48 -0.15 3.01
C GLN A 269 23.25 -0.47 2.15
N SER A 270 23.46 -1.17 1.02
CA SER A 270 22.33 -1.66 0.23
C SER A 270 21.62 -2.80 0.97
N VAL A 271 20.30 -2.65 1.13
CA VAL A 271 19.43 -3.66 1.72
C VAL A 271 18.66 -4.48 0.68
N THR A 272 18.86 -4.26 -0.60
CA THR A 272 18.25 -5.10 -1.63
C THR A 272 18.84 -6.50 -1.56
N LEU A 273 17.97 -7.49 -1.37
CA LEU A 273 18.27 -8.90 -1.46
C LEU A 273 18.28 -9.34 -2.93
N LYS A 274 17.21 -9.01 -3.65
CA LYS A 274 17.02 -9.38 -5.04
C LYS A 274 16.08 -8.37 -5.73
N VAL A 275 16.41 -7.99 -6.97
CA VAL A 275 15.45 -7.36 -7.87
C VAL A 275 14.54 -8.47 -8.37
N ARG A 276 13.23 -8.32 -8.15
CA ARG A 276 12.24 -9.30 -8.61
C ARG A 276 11.95 -9.12 -10.08
N GLY A 277 11.61 -7.93 -10.50
CA GLY A 277 11.39 -7.57 -11.89
C GLY A 277 10.52 -6.33 -12.04
N GLN A 278 10.43 -5.85 -13.27
CA GLN A 278 9.55 -4.75 -13.63
C GLN A 278 8.08 -5.18 -13.55
N MET A 279 7.21 -4.30 -13.05
CA MET A 279 5.77 -4.53 -12.94
C MET A 279 5.09 -4.46 -14.32
N LEU A 280 5.50 -5.36 -15.19
CA LEU A 280 4.91 -5.54 -16.51
C LEU A 280 3.69 -6.46 -16.42
N LYS A 281 2.76 -6.27 -17.34
CA LYS A 281 1.59 -7.14 -17.39
C LYS A 281 1.97 -8.59 -17.69
N SER A 282 1.57 -9.50 -16.81
CA SER A 282 1.77 -10.94 -17.02
C SER A 282 1.00 -11.45 -18.23
N ALA A 283 1.54 -12.46 -18.89
CA ALA A 283 0.85 -13.13 -20.01
C ALA A 283 -0.48 -13.74 -19.53
N GLY A 284 -1.54 -13.49 -20.29
CA GLY A 284 -2.89 -14.00 -19.98
C GLY A 284 -3.70 -13.12 -19.02
N CYS A 285 -3.14 -12.07 -18.44
CA CYS A 285 -3.88 -11.14 -17.61
C CYS A 285 -4.78 -10.23 -18.43
N SER A 286 -5.94 -9.87 -17.86
CA SER A 286 -6.86 -8.89 -18.41
C SER A 286 -6.33 -7.46 -18.29
N GLY A 287 -6.99 -6.49 -18.94
CA GLY A 287 -6.66 -5.07 -18.89
C GLY A 287 -5.89 -4.58 -20.12
N ALA A 288 -5.91 -3.29 -20.34
CA ALA A 288 -5.27 -2.62 -21.49
C ALA A 288 -3.80 -2.26 -21.23
N ASP A 289 -3.43 -2.10 -19.94
CA ASP A 289 -2.09 -1.68 -19.55
C ASP A 289 -1.07 -2.76 -19.87
N THR A 290 0.08 -2.37 -20.35
CA THR A 290 1.23 -3.25 -20.64
C THR A 290 2.27 -3.18 -19.53
N ALA A 291 2.27 -2.11 -18.73
CA ALA A 291 3.14 -1.86 -17.58
C ALA A 291 2.38 -1.07 -16.53
N TYR A 292 2.81 -1.19 -15.28
CA TYR A 292 2.23 -0.45 -14.16
C TYR A 292 3.25 0.52 -13.60
N GLU A 293 2.81 1.75 -13.46
CA GLU A 293 3.59 2.89 -13.01
C GLU A 293 2.94 3.51 -11.78
N ARG A 294 3.73 4.29 -11.02
CA ARG A 294 3.25 5.04 -9.86
C ARG A 294 2.54 4.13 -8.86
N MET A 295 3.18 3.00 -8.55
CA MET A 295 2.74 2.05 -7.56
C MET A 295 3.05 2.63 -6.18
N LEU A 296 2.17 3.55 -5.72
CA LEU A 296 2.40 4.31 -4.51
C LEU A 296 2.02 3.54 -3.24
N GLY A 297 1.26 2.44 -3.34
CA GLY A 297 0.98 1.54 -2.24
C GLY A 297 1.30 0.10 -2.56
N ILE A 298 1.88 -0.64 -1.62
CA ILE A 298 1.96 -2.10 -1.67
C ILE A 298 1.54 -2.71 -0.34
N ALA A 299 0.83 -3.82 -0.40
CA ALA A 299 0.46 -4.62 0.77
C ALA A 299 0.61 -6.10 0.42
N ALA A 300 0.83 -6.95 1.42
CA ALA A 300 1.09 -8.34 1.15
C ALA A 300 0.33 -9.26 2.11
N TRP A 301 -0.35 -10.28 1.54
CA TRP A 301 -1.06 -11.34 2.28
C TRP A 301 -1.33 -12.55 1.39
N ASN A 302 -1.53 -13.71 2.00
CA ASN A 302 -1.91 -14.98 1.31
C ASN A 302 -1.00 -15.31 0.11
N ASP A 303 0.32 -15.28 0.32
CA ASP A 303 1.36 -15.52 -0.71
C ASP A 303 1.37 -14.54 -1.89
N LYS A 304 0.71 -13.39 -1.76
CA LYS A 304 0.58 -12.40 -2.83
C LYS A 304 1.03 -11.03 -2.37
N VAL A 305 1.57 -10.27 -3.31
CA VAL A 305 1.80 -8.83 -3.15
C VAL A 305 0.75 -8.10 -3.97
N TYR A 306 0.08 -7.13 -3.35
CA TYR A 306 -0.88 -6.27 -4.03
C TYR A 306 -0.32 -4.88 -4.16
N GLY A 307 -0.48 -4.30 -5.34
CA GLY A 307 -0.08 -2.94 -5.64
C GLY A 307 -1.29 -2.02 -5.85
N PHE A 308 -1.17 -0.79 -5.38
CA PHE A 308 -2.17 0.26 -5.45
C PHE A 308 -1.60 1.42 -6.25
N SER A 309 -1.97 1.49 -7.54
CA SER A 309 -1.44 2.48 -8.46
C SER A 309 -2.19 3.80 -8.37
N HIS A 310 -1.47 4.90 -8.38
CA HIS A 310 -2.06 6.23 -8.53
C HIS A 310 -2.86 6.40 -9.84
N ASN A 311 -2.71 5.48 -10.78
CA ASN A 311 -3.50 5.41 -12.01
C ASN A 311 -4.82 4.64 -11.84
N SER A 312 -5.35 4.57 -10.60
CA SER A 312 -6.67 3.98 -10.29
C SER A 312 -6.77 2.48 -10.54
N ALA A 313 -5.70 1.74 -10.29
CA ALA A 313 -5.65 0.28 -10.42
C ALA A 313 -5.23 -0.38 -9.12
N ILE A 314 -5.80 -1.55 -8.83
CA ILE A 314 -5.29 -2.53 -7.86
C ILE A 314 -4.78 -3.72 -8.68
N VAL A 315 -3.55 -4.11 -8.45
CA VAL A 315 -2.89 -5.20 -9.17
C VAL A 315 -2.38 -6.26 -8.19
N GLU A 316 -2.31 -7.49 -8.64
CA GLU A 316 -1.57 -8.57 -7.98
C GLU A 316 -0.19 -8.64 -8.64
N ILE A 317 0.87 -8.61 -7.84
CA ILE A 317 2.26 -8.62 -8.29
C ILE A 317 2.86 -9.98 -7.92
N ASP A 318 3.42 -10.69 -8.90
CA ASP A 318 4.15 -11.93 -8.66
C ASP A 318 5.45 -11.61 -7.90
N ASN A 319 5.62 -12.20 -6.73
CA ASN A 319 6.79 -11.97 -5.88
C ASN A 319 8.05 -12.71 -6.37
N ASN A 320 8.01 -13.48 -7.45
CA ASN A 320 9.16 -14.14 -8.05
C ASN A 320 9.79 -13.33 -9.18
N ASP A 321 8.97 -12.73 -10.05
CA ASP A 321 9.45 -12.05 -11.27
C ASP A 321 8.94 -10.60 -11.40
N GLY A 322 8.16 -10.09 -10.44
CA GLY A 322 7.65 -8.72 -10.43
C GLY A 322 6.52 -8.46 -11.43
N SER A 323 6.17 -9.42 -12.29
CA SER A 323 5.08 -9.23 -13.25
C SER A 323 3.74 -9.04 -12.53
N ALA A 324 2.80 -8.34 -13.15
CA ALA A 324 1.57 -7.96 -12.47
C ALA A 324 0.30 -8.21 -13.29
N CYS A 325 -0.79 -8.46 -12.58
CA CYS A 325 -2.14 -8.63 -13.13
C CYS A 325 -3.12 -7.63 -12.52
N LEU A 326 -3.96 -7.03 -13.36
CA LEU A 326 -5.05 -6.17 -12.88
C LEU A 326 -6.06 -7.02 -12.08
N VAL A 327 -6.30 -6.61 -10.83
CA VAL A 327 -7.30 -7.19 -9.92
C VAL A 327 -8.59 -6.38 -9.98
N ALA A 328 -8.47 -5.05 -9.86
CA ALA A 328 -9.60 -4.14 -9.90
C ALA A 328 -9.21 -2.80 -10.52
N SER A 329 -10.13 -2.23 -11.30
CA SER A 329 -10.07 -0.83 -11.70
C SER A 329 -10.93 -0.01 -10.72
N THR A 330 -10.38 1.10 -10.22
CA THR A 330 -11.03 1.97 -9.24
C THR A 330 -11.16 3.40 -9.79
N PRO A 331 -12.01 3.64 -10.79
CA PRO A 331 -12.06 4.93 -11.48
C PRO A 331 -12.22 6.10 -10.51
N ASN A 332 -11.43 7.15 -10.70
CA ASN A 332 -11.40 8.37 -9.87
C ASN A 332 -10.86 8.18 -8.45
N VAL A 333 -10.28 7.03 -8.12
CA VAL A 333 -9.54 6.83 -6.87
C VAL A 333 -8.05 6.77 -7.19
N PHE A 334 -7.32 7.79 -6.78
CA PHE A 334 -5.88 7.92 -7.00
C PHE A 334 -5.16 7.47 -5.73
N TRP A 335 -4.67 6.24 -5.74
CA TRP A 335 -4.02 5.63 -4.58
C TRP A 335 -2.67 6.29 -4.29
N ASN A 336 -2.42 6.59 -3.01
CA ASN A 336 -1.16 7.19 -2.54
C ASN A 336 -0.35 6.25 -1.64
N GLY A 337 -0.99 5.20 -1.10
CA GLY A 337 -0.32 4.24 -0.23
C GLY A 337 -1.27 3.13 0.19
N ALA A 338 -0.72 2.11 0.84
CA ALA A 338 -1.45 0.99 1.39
C ALA A 338 -0.75 0.48 2.66
N GLY A 339 -1.44 -0.29 3.48
CA GLY A 339 -0.86 -0.85 4.67
C GLY A 339 -1.60 -2.09 5.14
N VAL A 340 -0.84 -3.01 5.71
CA VAL A 340 -1.33 -4.24 6.31
C VAL A 340 -0.51 -4.53 7.56
N THR A 341 -1.11 -5.22 8.54
CA THR A 341 -0.37 -5.61 9.73
C THR A 341 0.81 -6.52 9.40
N THR A 342 1.90 -6.41 10.16
CA THR A 342 3.07 -7.30 10.03
C THR A 342 2.73 -8.79 10.29
N LEU A 343 1.58 -9.06 10.92
CA LEU A 343 1.05 -10.41 11.15
C LEU A 343 0.13 -10.91 10.02
N ALA A 344 0.01 -10.18 8.91
CA ALA A 344 -0.74 -10.67 7.77
C ALA A 344 -0.26 -12.06 7.35
N PRO A 345 -1.16 -12.93 6.86
CA PRO A 345 -0.85 -14.34 6.60
C PRO A 345 0.33 -14.51 5.65
N VAL A 346 1.06 -15.57 5.92
CA VAL A 346 2.35 -15.97 5.34
C VAL A 346 2.46 -15.68 3.86
N ILE A 347 3.58 -15.05 3.49
CA ILE A 347 4.14 -15.11 2.14
C ILE A 347 5.25 -16.17 2.13
N LYS A 348 5.20 -17.06 1.13
CA LYS A 348 6.27 -18.03 0.91
C LYS A 348 7.61 -17.25 0.78
N PRO A 349 8.65 -17.61 1.57
CA PRO A 349 9.93 -16.91 1.47
C PRO A 349 10.44 -16.91 0.03
N PRO A 350 11.09 -15.85 -0.42
CA PRO A 350 11.70 -15.83 -1.75
C PRO A 350 12.79 -16.89 -1.83
N GLU A 351 12.68 -17.77 -2.83
CA GLU A 351 13.71 -18.78 -3.18
C GLU A 351 14.91 -18.11 -3.85
#